data_4d17b76ddf2dc8a7336d8a107a83494d
#
_entry.id   4d17b76ddf2dc8a7336d8a107a83494d
#
_cell.length_a   1.000
_cell.length_b   1.000
_cell.length_c   1.000
_cell.angle_alpha   90.00
_cell.angle_beta   90.00
_cell.angle_gamma   90.00
#
_symmetry.space_group_name_H-M   'P 1'
#
loop_
_entity.id
_entity.type
_entity.pdbx_description
1 polymer ?
#
loop_
_entity_poly.entity_id
_entity_poly.type
_entity_poly.pdbx_seq_one_letter_code
_entity_poly.pdbx_strand_id
1 'polypeptide(L)'
;MTKRIRRPAELLTMSEITELERLCFEGEPNHIRVISGHLFFSFMAVARWHDTMYIVSTEVSENRGLFLMEASTERHKSSRGKEQQMELLPFTALGQAMHDEPWVKPWNEARHLEGCVCWNHFLRSWSESRSVWSLGKMSTAEATCWLRELLEPVSGKQRADKLTVHGLKATLCSWAAKSLMFSPDEQLALGHHVHPQYKSAMIYSRDNQIRLCTKLYFMFRKLREGGFHPDRPRVERLFELTQNVAMEQAADEASSQLGTSSDSDVASSHAESVDQDSLRVLPRLQSEDVESHHCRIHRKSRVIHLLSADMERFQCGRRVSSNHKELAVADINSAEAVVCADCSKSHKCGI
;
A
#
# COMPACT_ATOMS: atom_id res chain seq x y z
N MET A 1 -0.81 24.37 -29.08
CA MET A 1 -1.50 23.61 -28.00
C MET A 1 -0.82 23.92 -26.67
N THR A 2 -1.43 24.72 -25.81
CA THR A 2 -0.93 25.02 -24.47
C THR A 2 -1.10 23.76 -23.58
N LYS A 3 0.00 23.21 -23.08
CA LYS A 3 -0.02 22.09 -22.13
C LYS A 3 -0.84 22.50 -20.89
N ARG A 4 -1.93 21.82 -20.64
CA ARG A 4 -2.76 22.01 -19.43
C ARG A 4 -1.92 21.58 -18.22
N ILE A 5 -1.47 22.56 -17.43
CA ILE A 5 -0.75 22.27 -16.17
C ILE A 5 -1.76 21.60 -15.23
N ARG A 6 -1.57 20.30 -14.95
CA ARG A 6 -2.36 19.59 -13.94
C ARG A 6 -1.92 20.11 -12.55
N ARG A 7 -2.82 20.78 -11.87
CA ARG A 7 -2.60 21.10 -10.45
C ARG A 7 -2.72 19.80 -9.65
N PRO A 8 -1.74 19.45 -8.80
CA PRO A 8 -1.88 18.32 -7.88
C PRO A 8 -3.04 18.58 -6.91
N ALA A 9 -3.66 17.50 -6.42
CA ALA A 9 -4.68 17.62 -5.38
C ALA A 9 -4.05 18.20 -4.11
N GLU A 10 -4.78 19.07 -3.43
CA GLU A 10 -4.39 19.55 -2.10
C GLU A 10 -4.43 18.36 -1.12
N LEU A 11 -3.34 18.20 -0.35
CA LEU A 11 -3.26 17.15 0.65
C LEU A 11 -3.93 17.63 1.95
N LEU A 12 -4.62 16.72 2.62
CA LEU A 12 -5.17 17.01 3.94
C LEU A 12 -4.05 16.98 4.99
N THR A 13 -4.20 17.81 6.01
CA THR A 13 -3.33 17.83 7.19
C THR A 13 -3.71 16.73 8.17
N MET A 14 -2.84 16.47 9.13
CA MET A 14 -3.09 15.54 10.23
C MET A 14 -4.34 15.98 11.03
N SER A 15 -4.48 17.27 11.34
CA SER A 15 -5.65 17.81 12.05
C SER A 15 -6.96 17.61 11.28
N GLU A 16 -6.95 17.78 9.96
CA GLU A 16 -8.11 17.54 9.10
C GLU A 16 -8.52 16.06 9.07
N ILE A 17 -7.53 15.15 9.03
CA ILE A 17 -7.80 13.72 9.08
C ILE A 17 -8.27 13.28 10.47
N THR A 18 -7.69 13.81 11.53
CA THR A 18 -8.14 13.57 12.92
C THR A 18 -9.58 14.03 13.11
N GLU A 19 -9.95 15.17 12.55
CA GLU A 19 -11.35 15.66 12.61
C GLU A 19 -12.32 14.73 11.87
N LEU A 20 -11.96 14.24 10.69
CA LEU A 20 -12.80 13.24 9.99
C LEU A 20 -12.98 11.97 10.82
N GLU A 21 -11.93 11.49 11.48
CA GLU A 21 -12.02 10.34 12.38
C GLU A 21 -12.90 10.66 13.60
N ARG A 22 -12.71 11.82 14.24
CA ARG A 22 -13.56 12.27 15.36
C ARG A 22 -15.04 12.29 14.97
N LEU A 23 -15.36 12.77 13.78
CA LEU A 23 -16.74 12.79 13.28
C LEU A 23 -17.34 11.38 13.05
N CYS A 24 -16.53 10.35 12.94
CA CYS A 24 -17.02 8.97 12.92
C CYS A 24 -17.58 8.54 14.28
N PHE A 25 -17.06 9.09 15.38
CA PHE A 25 -17.51 8.81 16.74
C PHE A 25 -18.63 9.76 17.19
N GLU A 26 -18.43 11.05 16.99
CA GLU A 26 -19.21 12.13 17.62
C GLU A 26 -20.12 12.87 16.64
N GLY A 27 -20.04 12.59 15.34
CA GLY A 27 -20.84 13.30 14.32
C GLY A 27 -22.34 13.19 14.58
N GLU A 28 -22.99 14.32 14.81
CA GLU A 28 -24.43 14.42 14.99
C GLU A 28 -25.02 15.41 13.98
N PRO A 29 -26.18 15.09 13.42
CA PRO A 29 -26.93 13.82 13.52
C PRO A 29 -26.29 12.66 12.74
N ASN A 30 -26.83 11.45 12.84
CA ASN A 30 -26.24 10.21 12.29
C ASN A 30 -25.78 10.29 10.84
N HIS A 31 -26.46 11.05 9.97
CA HIS A 31 -26.01 11.20 8.57
C HIS A 31 -24.62 11.84 8.46
N ILE A 32 -24.24 12.74 9.41
CA ILE A 32 -22.88 13.28 9.47
C ILE A 32 -21.88 12.16 9.75
N ARG A 33 -22.16 11.28 10.71
CA ARG A 33 -21.33 10.12 11.05
C ARG A 33 -21.21 9.17 9.85
N VAL A 34 -22.30 8.94 9.11
CA VAL A 34 -22.30 8.11 7.91
C VAL A 34 -21.42 8.70 6.82
N ILE A 35 -21.55 10.01 6.55
CA ILE A 35 -20.81 10.69 5.48
C ILE A 35 -19.31 10.80 5.85
N SER A 36 -19.00 11.28 7.06
CA SER A 36 -17.61 11.42 7.53
C SER A 36 -16.89 10.08 7.56
N GLY A 37 -17.57 9.03 8.04
CA GLY A 37 -17.01 7.68 8.05
C GLY A 37 -16.75 7.13 6.66
N HIS A 38 -17.58 7.45 5.66
CA HIS A 38 -17.30 7.06 4.28
C HIS A 38 -16.12 7.84 3.67
N LEU A 39 -16.00 9.13 3.98
CA LEU A 39 -14.82 9.92 3.60
C LEU A 39 -13.56 9.35 4.24
N PHE A 40 -13.64 9.02 5.53
CA PHE A 40 -12.53 8.43 6.28
C PHE A 40 -12.18 7.03 5.77
N PHE A 41 -13.18 6.20 5.46
CA PHE A 41 -12.95 4.91 4.78
C PHE A 41 -12.21 5.09 3.44
N SER A 42 -12.61 6.08 2.63
CA SER A 42 -11.94 6.36 1.36
C SER A 42 -10.47 6.76 1.54
N PHE A 43 -10.15 7.45 2.65
CA PHE A 43 -8.76 7.75 3.04
C PHE A 43 -8.02 6.48 3.46
N MET A 44 -8.56 5.71 4.40
CA MET A 44 -7.93 4.51 4.98
C MET A 44 -7.72 3.40 3.96
N ALA A 45 -8.67 3.19 3.07
CA ALA A 45 -8.60 2.20 1.99
C ALA A 45 -7.85 2.71 0.75
N VAL A 46 -7.33 3.97 0.77
CA VAL A 46 -6.68 4.62 -0.37
C VAL A 46 -7.54 4.53 -1.65
N ALA A 47 -8.84 4.55 -1.47
CA ALA A 47 -9.80 4.32 -2.55
C ALA A 47 -10.13 5.61 -3.31
N ARG A 48 -10.50 5.47 -4.58
CA ARG A 48 -11.11 6.59 -5.31
C ARG A 48 -12.59 6.65 -4.94
N TRP A 49 -13.11 7.86 -4.72
CA TRP A 49 -14.53 8.05 -4.38
C TRP A 49 -15.47 7.26 -5.30
N HIS A 50 -15.24 7.35 -6.61
CA HIS A 50 -16.09 6.65 -7.56
C HIS A 50 -16.09 5.12 -7.36
N ASP A 51 -14.93 4.54 -7.04
CA ASP A 51 -14.79 3.09 -6.89
C ASP A 51 -15.52 2.61 -5.61
N THR A 52 -15.56 3.43 -4.55
CA THR A 52 -16.27 3.09 -3.30
C THR A 52 -17.80 3.08 -3.44
N MET A 53 -18.34 3.78 -4.44
CA MET A 53 -19.80 3.80 -4.66
C MET A 53 -20.37 2.46 -5.15
N TYR A 54 -19.53 1.56 -5.61
CA TYR A 54 -19.91 0.24 -6.15
C TYR A 54 -19.43 -0.91 -5.26
N ILE A 55 -19.21 -0.64 -3.98
CA ILE A 55 -18.92 -1.68 -3.00
C ILE A 55 -20.17 -2.56 -2.85
N VAL A 56 -19.97 -3.87 -3.01
CA VAL A 56 -21.03 -4.89 -2.97
C VAL A 56 -20.99 -5.72 -1.69
N SER A 57 -19.86 -5.75 -1.00
CA SER A 57 -19.71 -6.47 0.26
C SER A 57 -18.75 -5.72 1.19
N THR A 58 -19.04 -5.80 2.48
CA THR A 58 -18.17 -5.34 3.56
C THR A 58 -18.16 -6.35 4.67
N GLU A 59 -16.98 -6.56 5.23
CA GLU A 59 -16.77 -7.41 6.40
C GLU A 59 -15.87 -6.65 7.38
N VAL A 60 -16.22 -6.68 8.66
CA VAL A 60 -15.41 -6.13 9.73
C VAL A 60 -14.98 -7.28 10.62
N SER A 61 -13.70 -7.53 10.68
CA SER A 61 -13.10 -8.54 11.54
C SER A 61 -12.40 -7.90 12.74
N GLU A 62 -12.44 -8.57 13.87
CA GLU A 62 -11.79 -8.15 15.11
C GLU A 62 -10.94 -9.30 15.65
N ASN A 63 -9.70 -9.00 16.04
CA ASN A 63 -8.85 -9.92 16.77
C ASN A 63 -7.99 -9.15 17.77
N ARG A 64 -8.16 -9.47 19.07
CA ARG A 64 -7.39 -8.87 20.17
C ARG A 64 -7.37 -7.33 20.15
N GLY A 65 -8.52 -6.73 19.85
CA GLY A 65 -8.67 -5.28 19.78
C GLY A 65 -8.17 -4.62 18.49
N LEU A 66 -7.62 -5.38 17.54
CA LEU A 66 -7.33 -4.89 16.20
C LEU A 66 -8.54 -5.11 15.29
N PHE A 67 -8.89 -4.08 14.56
CA PHE A 67 -10.03 -4.09 13.65
C PHE A 67 -9.55 -3.93 12.20
N LEU A 68 -10.09 -4.77 11.34
CA LEU A 68 -9.87 -4.71 9.91
C LEU A 68 -11.22 -4.68 9.19
N MET A 69 -11.39 -3.71 8.30
CA MET A 69 -12.52 -3.68 7.39
C MET A 69 -12.07 -4.10 6.00
N GLU A 70 -12.71 -5.10 5.46
CA GLU A 70 -12.55 -5.54 4.08
C GLU A 70 -13.80 -5.17 3.28
N ALA A 71 -13.60 -4.71 2.07
CA ALA A 71 -14.67 -4.37 1.14
C ALA A 71 -14.30 -4.81 -0.27
N SER A 72 -15.28 -5.09 -1.10
CA SER A 72 -15.07 -5.44 -2.50
C SER A 72 -15.95 -4.60 -3.40
N THR A 73 -15.37 -4.00 -4.45
CA THR A 73 -16.11 -3.21 -5.43
C THR A 73 -16.16 -3.89 -6.80
N GLU A 74 -17.33 -3.91 -7.41
CA GLU A 74 -17.55 -4.50 -8.75
C GLU A 74 -17.14 -3.58 -9.91
N ARG A 75 -17.01 -2.26 -9.65
CA ARG A 75 -16.66 -1.28 -10.67
C ARG A 75 -15.51 -0.40 -10.24
N HIS A 76 -14.44 -0.45 -10.99
CA HIS A 76 -13.26 0.39 -10.76
C HIS A 76 -12.65 0.87 -12.08
N LYS A 77 -11.82 1.92 -11.99
CA LYS A 77 -11.24 2.57 -13.19
C LYS A 77 -10.44 1.61 -14.09
N SER A 78 -9.86 0.58 -13.53
CA SER A 78 -9.06 -0.42 -14.26
C SER A 78 -9.91 -1.50 -14.95
N SER A 79 -11.23 -1.59 -14.68
CA SER A 79 -12.13 -2.62 -15.21
C SER A 79 -12.65 -2.34 -16.62
N ARG A 80 -11.86 -1.67 -17.48
CA ARG A 80 -12.30 -1.33 -18.84
C ARG A 80 -12.23 -2.47 -19.84
N GLY A 81 -11.53 -3.58 -19.53
CA GLY A 81 -11.49 -4.80 -20.35
C GLY A 81 -12.63 -5.75 -20.00
N LYS A 82 -13.17 -6.49 -21.01
CA LYS A 82 -14.27 -7.45 -20.77
C LYS A 82 -13.92 -8.52 -19.73
N GLU A 83 -12.66 -8.98 -19.70
CA GLU A 83 -12.19 -9.97 -18.71
C GLU A 83 -12.02 -9.36 -17.31
N GLN A 84 -11.65 -8.08 -17.22
CA GLN A 84 -11.44 -7.36 -15.95
C GLN A 84 -12.74 -6.86 -15.31
N GLN A 85 -13.86 -6.87 -16.03
CA GLN A 85 -15.17 -6.48 -15.49
C GLN A 85 -15.74 -7.53 -14.52
N MET A 86 -15.22 -8.76 -14.55
CA MET A 86 -15.64 -9.86 -13.68
C MET A 86 -14.86 -9.93 -12.37
N GLU A 87 -13.81 -9.12 -12.22
CA GLU A 87 -12.94 -9.16 -11.04
C GLU A 87 -13.32 -8.06 -10.04
N LEU A 88 -13.58 -8.46 -8.81
CA LEU A 88 -13.81 -7.55 -7.71
C LEU A 88 -12.46 -6.95 -7.26
N LEU A 89 -12.39 -5.63 -7.12
CA LEU A 89 -11.23 -4.97 -6.50
C LEU A 89 -11.43 -4.97 -4.97
N PRO A 90 -10.57 -5.65 -4.21
CA PRO A 90 -10.62 -5.62 -2.76
C PRO A 90 -10.09 -4.28 -2.23
N PHE A 91 -10.76 -3.77 -1.20
CA PHE A 91 -10.28 -2.68 -0.36
C PHE A 91 -10.11 -3.18 1.05
N THR A 92 -9.07 -2.71 1.71
CA THR A 92 -8.79 -3.02 3.11
C THR A 92 -8.51 -1.73 3.86
N ALA A 93 -9.11 -1.56 5.02
CA ALA A 93 -8.91 -0.42 5.89
C ALA A 93 -8.68 -0.88 7.33
N LEU A 94 -7.68 -0.33 8.00
CA LEU A 94 -7.53 -0.51 9.44
C LEU A 94 -8.68 0.17 10.16
N GLY A 95 -9.24 -0.47 11.17
CA GLY A 95 -10.33 0.08 11.97
C GLY A 95 -9.91 1.17 12.95
N GLN A 96 -8.62 1.43 13.09
CA GLN A 96 -8.01 2.43 14.00
C GLN A 96 -6.98 3.25 13.25
N ALA A 97 -6.90 4.56 13.53
CA ALA A 97 -5.91 5.42 12.88
C ALA A 97 -5.29 6.45 13.84
N MET A 98 -5.85 7.67 13.96
CA MET A 98 -5.36 8.71 14.87
C MET A 98 -5.74 8.43 16.32
N HIS A 99 -6.87 7.76 16.53
CA HIS A 99 -7.34 7.31 17.84
C HIS A 99 -7.11 5.82 18.02
N ASP A 100 -6.99 5.37 19.29
CA ASP A 100 -6.89 3.94 19.61
C ASP A 100 -8.25 3.24 19.51
N GLU A 101 -9.32 3.98 19.62
CA GLU A 101 -10.68 3.48 19.43
C GLU A 101 -10.97 3.19 17.95
N PRO A 102 -11.70 2.11 17.66
CA PRO A 102 -12.00 1.73 16.28
C PRO A 102 -13.11 2.58 15.67
N TRP A 103 -12.78 3.47 14.75
CA TRP A 103 -13.72 4.33 14.03
C TRP A 103 -14.77 3.54 13.23
N VAL A 104 -14.43 2.32 12.82
CA VAL A 104 -15.31 1.48 11.99
C VAL A 104 -16.58 1.04 12.73
N LYS A 105 -16.54 0.87 14.05
CA LYS A 105 -17.70 0.46 14.87
C LYS A 105 -18.81 1.51 14.85
N PRO A 106 -18.61 2.74 15.37
CA PRO A 106 -19.67 3.76 15.41
C PRO A 106 -20.14 4.17 14.02
N TRP A 107 -19.25 4.17 13.03
CA TRP A 107 -19.65 4.38 11.64
C TRP A 107 -20.60 3.28 11.13
N ASN A 108 -20.29 2.01 11.38
CA ASN A 108 -21.13 0.90 10.96
C ASN A 108 -22.49 0.91 11.68
N GLU A 109 -22.51 1.24 12.97
CA GLU A 109 -23.75 1.44 13.74
C GLU A 109 -24.62 2.55 13.14
N ALA A 110 -24.04 3.72 12.83
CA ALA A 110 -24.74 4.81 12.19
C ALA A 110 -25.33 4.38 10.82
N ARG A 111 -24.59 3.61 10.04
CA ARG A 111 -25.07 3.07 8.76
C ARG A 111 -26.27 2.12 8.95
N HIS A 112 -26.27 1.31 9.99
CA HIS A 112 -27.41 0.44 10.32
C HIS A 112 -28.62 1.26 10.74
N LEU A 113 -28.45 2.24 11.61
CA LEU A 113 -29.51 3.15 12.05
C LEU A 113 -30.16 3.91 10.89
N GLU A 114 -29.36 4.35 9.92
CA GLU A 114 -29.80 5.05 8.72
C GLU A 114 -30.30 4.10 7.59
N GLY A 115 -30.30 2.79 7.82
CA GLY A 115 -30.73 1.78 6.84
C GLY A 115 -29.82 1.63 5.62
N CYS A 116 -28.58 2.13 5.69
CA CYS A 116 -27.64 2.13 4.56
C CYS A 116 -27.30 0.75 4.03
N VAL A 117 -27.37 -0.27 4.87
CA VAL A 117 -27.03 -1.66 4.53
C VAL A 117 -27.96 -2.28 3.49
N CYS A 118 -29.16 -1.72 3.33
CA CYS A 118 -30.16 -2.18 2.36
C CYS A 118 -30.12 -1.42 1.02
N TRP A 119 -29.14 -0.54 0.83
CA TRP A 119 -29.09 0.30 -0.35
C TRP A 119 -28.40 -0.42 -1.53
N ASN A 120 -28.78 0.01 -2.74
CA ASN A 120 -28.14 -0.41 -3.99
C ASN A 120 -26.82 0.33 -4.30
N HIS A 121 -26.48 1.33 -3.49
CA HIS A 121 -25.21 2.08 -3.54
C HIS A 121 -24.65 2.18 -2.14
N PHE A 122 -23.35 2.11 -2.00
CA PHE A 122 -22.68 2.10 -0.71
C PHE A 122 -22.90 3.39 0.09
N LEU A 123 -23.05 4.53 -0.59
CA LEU A 123 -23.51 5.79 -0.02
C LEU A 123 -24.45 6.51 -0.99
N ARG A 124 -25.59 6.96 -0.48
CA ARG A 124 -26.57 7.79 -1.20
C ARG A 124 -26.35 9.25 -0.93
N SER A 125 -26.87 10.12 -1.80
CA SER A 125 -26.91 11.55 -1.57
C SER A 125 -27.86 11.91 -0.43
N TRP A 126 -27.45 12.84 0.42
CA TRP A 126 -28.29 13.39 1.49
C TRP A 126 -28.99 14.66 1.01
N SER A 127 -30.28 14.77 1.25
CA SER A 127 -31.07 15.96 0.97
C SER A 127 -31.30 16.75 2.27
N GLU A 128 -30.58 17.83 2.48
CA GLU A 128 -30.75 18.68 3.67
C GLU A 128 -32.17 19.26 3.79
N SER A 129 -32.72 19.73 2.67
CA SER A 129 -34.05 20.34 2.64
C SER A 129 -35.17 19.38 3.06
N ARG A 130 -34.97 18.08 2.90
CA ARG A 130 -35.92 17.03 3.26
C ARG A 130 -35.50 16.20 4.46
N SER A 131 -34.25 16.33 4.91
CA SER A 131 -33.62 15.50 5.94
C SER A 131 -33.76 14.00 5.67
N VAL A 132 -33.53 13.59 4.40
CA VAL A 132 -33.64 12.19 3.99
C VAL A 132 -32.56 11.82 2.96
N TRP A 133 -32.24 10.54 2.92
CA TRP A 133 -31.39 9.99 1.87
C TRP A 133 -32.17 9.87 0.55
N SER A 134 -31.57 10.35 -0.53
CA SER A 134 -32.09 10.19 -1.88
C SER A 134 -31.90 8.75 -2.39
N LEU A 135 -32.50 8.42 -3.54
CA LEU A 135 -32.27 7.13 -4.17
C LEU A 135 -30.96 7.07 -4.97
N GLY A 136 -30.39 8.22 -5.31
CA GLY A 136 -29.17 8.34 -6.10
C GLY A 136 -27.90 8.22 -5.27
N LYS A 137 -26.83 7.72 -5.88
CA LYS A 137 -25.50 7.70 -5.26
C LYS A 137 -24.94 9.09 -5.08
N MET A 138 -24.21 9.32 -4.00
CA MET A 138 -23.49 10.58 -3.78
C MET A 138 -22.41 10.79 -4.84
N SER A 139 -22.51 11.91 -5.55
CA SER A 139 -21.54 12.28 -6.58
C SER A 139 -20.20 12.73 -5.97
N THR A 140 -19.13 12.70 -6.78
CA THR A 140 -17.81 13.23 -6.37
C THR A 140 -17.86 14.72 -6.01
N ALA A 141 -18.70 15.49 -6.72
CA ALA A 141 -18.86 16.92 -6.46
C ALA A 141 -19.55 17.15 -5.11
N GLU A 142 -20.64 16.46 -4.84
CA GLU A 142 -21.39 16.52 -3.60
C GLU A 142 -20.53 16.06 -2.41
N ALA A 143 -19.82 14.95 -2.53
CA ALA A 143 -18.87 14.49 -1.52
C ALA A 143 -17.74 15.50 -1.25
N THR A 144 -17.34 16.27 -2.28
CA THR A 144 -16.37 17.34 -2.10
C THR A 144 -16.98 18.52 -1.34
N CYS A 145 -18.25 18.84 -1.54
CA CYS A 145 -18.96 19.85 -0.76
C CYS A 145 -19.04 19.42 0.72
N TRP A 146 -19.46 18.20 0.98
CA TRP A 146 -19.47 17.64 2.35
C TRP A 146 -18.10 17.65 3.01
N LEU A 147 -17.04 17.23 2.31
CA LEU A 147 -15.68 17.26 2.83
C LEU A 147 -15.28 18.68 3.28
N ARG A 148 -15.60 19.68 2.47
CA ARG A 148 -15.31 21.09 2.75
C ARG A 148 -16.09 21.62 3.95
N GLU A 149 -17.36 21.33 4.00
CA GLU A 149 -18.25 21.74 5.08
C GLU A 149 -17.83 21.13 6.41
N LEU A 150 -17.58 19.81 6.45
CA LEU A 150 -17.14 19.11 7.66
C LEU A 150 -15.77 19.59 8.17
N LEU A 151 -14.88 20.02 7.27
CA LEU A 151 -13.54 20.46 7.65
C LEU A 151 -13.37 21.98 7.77
N GLU A 152 -14.34 22.78 7.34
CA GLU A 152 -14.28 24.24 7.46
C GLU A 152 -14.02 24.72 8.91
N PRO A 153 -14.61 24.12 9.97
CA PRO A 153 -14.36 24.52 11.35
C PRO A 153 -12.88 24.37 11.78
N VAL A 154 -12.18 23.39 11.25
CA VAL A 154 -10.76 23.10 11.60
C VAL A 154 -9.78 23.81 10.67
N SER A 155 -10.10 23.86 9.37
CA SER A 155 -9.18 24.36 8.33
C SER A 155 -9.37 25.86 8.06
N GLY A 156 -10.54 26.40 8.36
CA GLY A 156 -11.01 27.68 7.87
C GLY A 156 -11.41 27.62 6.37
N LYS A 157 -12.33 28.52 6.00
CA LYS A 157 -12.98 28.51 4.67
C LYS A 157 -11.99 28.54 3.50
N GLN A 158 -10.99 29.40 3.54
CA GLN A 158 -10.04 29.59 2.46
C GLN A 158 -9.27 28.28 2.10
N ARG A 159 -8.97 27.47 3.11
CA ARG A 159 -8.30 26.18 2.93
C ARG A 159 -9.31 25.10 2.55
N ALA A 160 -10.44 25.02 3.23
CA ALA A 160 -11.50 24.05 2.95
C ALA A 160 -11.92 24.11 1.48
N ASP A 161 -12.07 25.30 0.88
CA ASP A 161 -12.44 25.49 -0.52
C ASP A 161 -11.46 24.84 -1.53
N LYS A 162 -10.21 24.55 -1.13
CA LYS A 162 -9.21 23.88 -1.96
C LYS A 162 -9.27 22.36 -1.86
N LEU A 163 -9.88 21.82 -0.82
CA LEU A 163 -9.95 20.38 -0.57
C LEU A 163 -10.88 19.70 -1.58
N THR A 164 -10.55 18.48 -1.91
CA THR A 164 -11.35 17.58 -2.75
C THR A 164 -11.24 16.15 -2.24
N VAL A 165 -12.25 15.32 -2.48
CA VAL A 165 -12.20 13.90 -2.11
C VAL A 165 -11.04 13.13 -2.77
N HIS A 166 -10.49 13.64 -3.87
CA HIS A 166 -9.27 13.08 -4.46
C HIS A 166 -8.05 13.29 -3.56
N GLY A 167 -8.05 14.36 -2.76
CA GLY A 167 -7.03 14.64 -1.76
C GLY A 167 -6.90 13.55 -0.70
N LEU A 168 -8.01 12.91 -0.30
CA LEU A 168 -8.01 11.82 0.69
C LEU A 168 -7.03 10.71 0.29
N LYS A 169 -7.18 10.18 -0.90
CA LYS A 169 -6.27 9.16 -1.45
C LYS A 169 -4.83 9.66 -1.54
N ALA A 170 -4.63 10.86 -2.07
CA ALA A 170 -3.31 11.45 -2.25
C ALA A 170 -2.60 11.68 -0.91
N THR A 171 -3.36 12.01 0.15
CA THR A 171 -2.83 12.23 1.50
C THR A 171 -2.20 10.98 2.08
N LEU A 172 -2.91 9.85 2.12
CA LEU A 172 -2.35 8.62 2.70
C LEU A 172 -1.19 8.08 1.88
N CYS A 173 -1.25 8.14 0.55
CA CYS A 173 -0.10 7.83 -0.30
C CYS A 173 1.12 8.73 0.02
N SER A 174 0.89 10.03 0.23
CA SER A 174 1.93 10.97 0.61
C SER A 174 2.51 10.67 2.00
N TRP A 175 1.67 10.33 2.97
CA TRP A 175 2.13 9.96 4.32
C TRP A 175 2.95 8.68 4.29
N ALA A 176 2.50 7.66 3.56
CA ALA A 176 3.26 6.42 3.37
C ALA A 176 4.64 6.68 2.77
N ALA A 177 4.72 7.53 1.73
CA ALA A 177 6.00 7.92 1.13
C ALA A 177 6.90 8.72 2.11
N LYS A 178 6.31 9.62 2.90
CA LYS A 178 7.04 10.44 3.88
C LYS A 178 7.55 9.63 5.08
N SER A 179 6.86 8.55 5.44
CA SER A 179 7.23 7.70 6.58
C SER A 179 8.48 6.86 6.34
N LEU A 180 8.90 6.71 5.08
CA LEU A 180 10.01 5.85 4.62
C LEU A 180 9.84 4.35 4.96
N MET A 181 8.67 3.94 5.46
CA MET A 181 8.39 2.54 5.84
C MET A 181 7.99 1.68 4.65
N PHE A 182 7.60 2.30 3.54
CA PHE A 182 7.05 1.63 2.36
C PHE A 182 8.05 1.68 1.21
N SER A 183 8.34 0.53 0.62
CA SER A 183 9.11 0.46 -0.63
C SER A 183 8.32 1.10 -1.79
N PRO A 184 8.96 1.48 -2.90
CA PRO A 184 8.27 2.01 -4.08
C PRO A 184 7.16 1.10 -4.59
N ASP A 185 7.36 -0.22 -4.60
CA ASP A 185 6.35 -1.20 -5.03
C ASP A 185 5.17 -1.27 -4.08
N GLU A 186 5.42 -1.19 -2.77
CA GLU A 186 4.37 -1.13 -1.76
C GLU A 186 3.56 0.18 -1.85
N GLN A 187 4.19 1.31 -2.17
CA GLN A 187 3.48 2.57 -2.42
C GLN A 187 2.57 2.48 -3.66
N LEU A 188 3.03 1.81 -4.72
CA LEU A 188 2.20 1.53 -5.90
C LEU A 188 1.02 0.62 -5.54
N ALA A 189 1.26 -0.45 -4.80
CA ALA A 189 0.22 -1.38 -4.35
C ALA A 189 -0.78 -0.69 -3.44
N LEU A 190 -0.34 0.09 -2.45
CA LEU A 190 -1.18 0.90 -1.57
C LEU A 190 -2.06 1.87 -2.37
N GLY A 191 -1.52 2.49 -3.40
CA GLY A 191 -2.25 3.36 -4.30
C GLY A 191 -3.18 2.64 -5.30
N HIS A 192 -3.33 1.33 -5.22
CA HIS A 192 -4.06 0.52 -6.22
C HIS A 192 -3.58 0.82 -7.66
N HIS A 193 -2.28 1.02 -7.83
CA HIS A 193 -1.67 1.19 -9.13
C HIS A 193 -1.15 -0.16 -9.64
N VAL A 194 -1.47 -0.46 -10.89
CA VAL A 194 -0.99 -1.69 -11.53
C VAL A 194 0.51 -1.57 -11.75
N HIS A 195 1.28 -2.48 -11.15
CA HIS A 195 2.70 -2.54 -11.42
C HIS A 195 2.95 -3.00 -12.87
N PRO A 196 3.83 -2.36 -13.65
CA PRO A 196 4.06 -2.71 -15.05
C PRO A 196 4.48 -4.17 -15.27
N GLN A 197 5.17 -4.78 -14.29
CA GLN A 197 5.70 -6.13 -14.38
C GLN A 197 4.81 -7.20 -13.70
N TYR A 198 3.99 -6.82 -12.71
CA TYR A 198 3.18 -7.75 -11.89
C TYR A 198 1.70 -7.39 -11.98
N LYS A 199 1.08 -7.67 -13.12
CA LYS A 199 -0.26 -7.15 -13.45
C LYS A 199 -1.40 -7.69 -12.60
N SER A 200 -1.28 -8.80 -11.90
CA SER A 200 -2.40 -9.41 -11.19
C SER A 200 -2.11 -9.86 -9.76
N ALA A 201 -0.99 -10.49 -9.49
CA ALA A 201 -0.73 -11.14 -8.21
C ALA A 201 -0.71 -10.18 -7.01
N MET A 202 -0.22 -8.94 -7.18
CA MET A 202 -0.13 -7.98 -6.05
C MET A 202 -1.44 -7.27 -5.74
N ILE A 203 -2.35 -7.13 -6.71
CA ILE A 203 -3.60 -6.36 -6.54
C ILE A 203 -4.70 -7.25 -5.95
N TYR A 204 -4.71 -8.53 -6.30
CA TYR A 204 -5.81 -9.45 -5.99
C TYR A 204 -5.52 -10.37 -4.79
N SER A 205 -4.30 -10.45 -4.31
CA SER A 205 -4.01 -11.22 -3.10
C SER A 205 -4.39 -10.41 -1.86
N ARG A 206 -5.43 -10.85 -1.16
CA ARG A 206 -5.83 -10.28 0.16
C ARG A 206 -4.66 -10.30 1.14
N ASP A 207 -3.85 -11.34 1.11
CA ASP A 207 -2.67 -11.49 1.97
C ASP A 207 -1.61 -10.41 1.75
N ASN A 208 -1.45 -9.93 0.50
CA ASN A 208 -0.55 -8.80 0.23
C ASN A 208 -1.03 -7.49 0.87
N GLN A 209 -2.35 -7.33 1.07
CA GLN A 209 -2.90 -6.16 1.73
C GLN A 209 -2.63 -6.17 3.24
N ILE A 210 -2.61 -7.34 3.88
CA ILE A 210 -2.25 -7.48 5.31
C ILE A 210 -0.87 -6.89 5.59
N ARG A 211 0.11 -7.15 4.72
CA ARG A 211 1.46 -6.56 4.86
C ARG A 211 1.43 -5.04 4.81
N LEU A 212 0.63 -4.45 3.91
CA LEU A 212 0.46 -3.00 3.81
C LEU A 212 -0.25 -2.45 5.05
N CYS A 213 -1.32 -3.12 5.50
CA CYS A 213 -2.04 -2.77 6.72
C CYS A 213 -1.13 -2.81 7.96
N THR A 214 -0.24 -3.81 8.07
CA THR A 214 0.73 -3.88 9.15
C THR A 214 1.63 -2.64 9.18
N LYS A 215 2.14 -2.20 8.03
CA LYS A 215 2.96 -0.98 7.95
C LYS A 215 2.16 0.28 8.24
N LEU A 216 0.91 0.37 7.78
CA LEU A 216 0.00 1.47 8.12
C LEU A 216 -0.26 1.50 9.62
N TYR A 217 -0.50 0.36 10.27
CA TYR A 217 -0.68 0.29 11.71
C TYR A 217 0.52 0.88 12.46
N PHE A 218 1.74 0.49 12.13
CA PHE A 218 2.95 1.04 12.74
C PHE A 218 3.14 2.53 12.40
N MET A 219 2.78 2.97 11.21
CA MET A 219 2.83 4.39 10.84
C MET A 219 1.85 5.21 11.67
N PHE A 220 0.60 4.77 11.82
CA PHE A 220 -0.40 5.44 12.67
C PHE A 220 -0.01 5.40 14.15
N ARG A 221 0.56 4.30 14.62
CA ARG A 221 1.10 4.22 15.97
C ARG A 221 2.20 5.27 16.19
N LYS A 222 3.16 5.41 15.28
CA LYS A 222 4.18 6.46 15.35
C LYS A 222 3.58 7.88 15.31
N LEU A 223 2.48 8.08 14.57
CA LEU A 223 1.74 9.35 14.57
C LEU A 223 1.19 9.67 15.97
N ARG A 224 0.51 8.72 16.61
CA ARG A 224 -0.04 8.88 17.97
C ARG A 224 1.05 9.12 19.02
N GLU A 225 2.17 8.43 18.90
CA GLU A 225 3.33 8.57 19.78
C GLU A 225 4.17 9.83 19.50
N GLY A 226 3.83 10.63 18.50
CA GLY A 226 4.57 11.85 18.11
C GLY A 226 5.91 11.58 17.43
N GLY A 227 6.17 10.32 17.01
CA GLY A 227 7.40 9.93 16.32
C GLY A 227 7.36 10.15 14.79
N PHE A 228 6.21 10.55 14.25
CA PHE A 228 6.05 10.88 12.83
C PHE A 228 5.09 12.04 12.63
N HIS A 229 5.52 13.07 11.89
CA HIS A 229 4.74 14.28 11.61
C HIS A 229 4.66 14.53 10.10
N PRO A 230 3.62 14.08 9.41
CA PRO A 230 3.51 14.15 7.96
C PRO A 230 3.39 15.59 7.42
N ASP A 231 2.95 16.54 8.25
CA ASP A 231 2.72 17.94 7.86
C ASP A 231 3.98 18.80 7.96
N ARG A 232 5.04 18.30 8.61
CA ARG A 232 6.29 19.05 8.73
C ARG A 232 6.88 19.37 7.36
N PRO A 233 7.47 20.57 7.19
CA PRO A 233 8.21 20.95 5.99
C PRO A 233 9.31 19.95 5.64
N ARG A 234 9.65 19.84 4.35
CA ARG A 234 10.67 18.89 3.87
C ARG A 234 12.03 19.10 4.54
N VAL A 235 12.40 20.35 4.78
CA VAL A 235 13.69 20.70 5.40
C VAL A 235 13.78 20.20 6.85
N GLU A 236 12.69 20.33 7.61
CA GLU A 236 12.64 19.84 9.00
C GLU A 236 12.73 18.32 9.05
N ARG A 237 11.98 17.63 8.17
CA ARG A 237 12.05 16.16 8.07
C ARG A 237 13.44 15.68 7.64
N LEU A 238 14.10 16.39 6.72
CA LEU A 238 15.49 16.07 6.34
C LEU A 238 16.41 16.19 7.54
N PHE A 239 16.29 17.27 8.32
CA PHE A 239 17.09 17.48 9.52
C PHE A 239 16.89 16.35 10.54
N GLU A 240 15.64 15.95 10.83
CA GLU A 240 15.33 14.84 11.76
C GLU A 240 15.94 13.52 11.28
N LEU A 241 15.83 13.20 9.99
CA LEU A 241 16.41 11.98 9.43
C LEU A 241 17.93 11.96 9.54
N THR A 242 18.60 13.10 9.31
CA THR A 242 20.07 13.19 9.45
C THR A 242 20.53 13.06 10.90
N GLN A 243 19.76 13.58 11.85
CA GLN A 243 20.06 13.43 13.28
C GLN A 243 19.90 11.97 13.73
N ASN A 244 18.84 11.28 13.30
CA ASN A 244 18.62 9.88 13.66
C ASN A 244 19.74 8.97 13.13
N VAL A 245 20.17 9.17 11.87
CA VAL A 245 21.29 8.40 11.30
C VAL A 245 22.59 8.66 12.06
N ALA A 246 22.86 9.90 12.46
CA ALA A 246 24.06 10.22 13.25
C ALA A 246 24.02 9.57 14.65
N MET A 247 22.84 9.52 15.27
CA MET A 247 22.66 8.83 16.58
C MET A 247 22.82 7.31 16.48
N GLU A 248 22.28 6.69 15.42
CA GLU A 248 22.44 5.26 15.17
C GLU A 248 23.91 4.92 14.93
N GLN A 249 24.63 5.69 14.13
CA GLN A 249 26.07 5.51 13.89
C GLN A 249 26.89 5.66 15.18
N ALA A 250 26.60 6.65 15.99
CA ALA A 250 27.28 6.84 17.29
C ALA A 250 26.99 5.70 18.27
N ALA A 251 25.80 5.12 18.26
CA ALA A 251 25.43 3.96 19.07
C ALA A 251 26.18 2.69 18.63
N ASP A 252 26.31 2.48 17.31
CA ASP A 252 27.05 1.36 16.75
C ASP A 252 28.56 1.47 17.04
N GLU A 253 29.14 2.67 16.95
CA GLU A 253 30.54 2.94 17.31
C GLU A 253 30.80 2.71 18.78
N ALA A 254 29.90 3.16 19.67
CA ALA A 254 29.99 2.93 21.12
C ALA A 254 29.91 1.44 21.47
N SER A 255 29.01 0.69 20.79
CA SER A 255 28.90 -0.77 20.98
C SER A 255 30.13 -1.53 20.53
N SER A 256 30.77 -1.07 19.46
CA SER A 256 31.99 -1.68 18.92
C SER A 256 33.22 -1.44 19.82
N GLN A 257 33.26 -0.34 20.58
CA GLN A 257 34.35 -0.02 21.50
C GLN A 257 34.27 -0.78 22.83
N LEU A 258 33.08 -1.25 23.24
CA LEU A 258 32.89 -2.04 24.45
C LEU A 258 33.21 -3.53 24.26
N GLY A 259 33.45 -3.99 23.03
CA GLY A 259 33.71 -5.39 22.67
C GLY A 259 35.18 -5.85 22.73
N THR A 260 36.15 -4.99 23.11
CA THR A 260 37.58 -5.35 23.11
C THR A 260 38.20 -5.38 24.53
N SER A 261 37.64 -6.13 25.45
CA SER A 261 38.39 -6.58 26.63
C SER A 261 37.65 -7.66 27.38
N SER A 262 37.90 -8.92 27.03
CA SER A 262 38.13 -10.04 27.97
C SER A 262 38.20 -11.36 27.18
N ASP A 263 39.41 -11.85 26.96
CA ASP A 263 39.66 -13.30 26.87
C ASP A 263 39.20 -13.97 28.15
N SER A 264 38.26 -14.91 28.01
CA SER A 264 38.21 -16.10 28.87
C SER A 264 37.27 -17.12 28.27
N ASP A 265 37.82 -18.28 27.95
CA ASP A 265 37.17 -19.54 27.64
C ASP A 265 36.07 -19.91 28.64
N VAL A 266 34.88 -20.19 28.15
CA VAL A 266 34.00 -21.23 28.70
C VAL A 266 33.03 -21.76 27.66
N ALA A 267 32.92 -23.07 27.62
CA ALA A 267 32.19 -23.90 26.68
C ALA A 267 30.67 -23.73 26.64
N SER A 268 30.16 -23.93 25.43
CA SER A 268 28.91 -24.66 25.07
C SER A 268 27.67 -24.48 25.92
N SER A 269 26.64 -23.87 25.35
CA SER A 269 25.29 -24.45 25.40
C SER A 269 24.38 -23.82 24.30
N HIS A 270 23.58 -24.68 23.68
CA HIS A 270 22.62 -24.43 22.64
C HIS A 270 21.66 -23.25 22.92
N ALA A 271 21.55 -22.31 22.01
CA ALA A 271 20.39 -21.46 21.90
C ALA A 271 19.98 -21.43 20.41
N GLU A 272 18.76 -21.86 20.17
CA GLU A 272 18.11 -21.89 18.88
C GLU A 272 18.07 -20.48 18.27
N SER A 273 18.67 -20.35 17.11
CA SER A 273 18.62 -19.14 16.30
C SER A 273 17.26 -19.05 15.60
N VAL A 274 16.51 -18.02 15.92
CA VAL A 274 15.33 -17.60 15.14
C VAL A 274 15.80 -17.13 13.76
N ASP A 275 15.30 -17.82 12.74
CA ASP A 275 15.55 -17.59 11.33
C ASP A 275 15.31 -16.14 10.92
N GLN A 276 16.38 -15.42 10.66
CA GLN A 276 16.40 -14.21 9.82
C GLN A 276 16.63 -14.63 8.37
N ASP A 277 15.65 -15.29 7.74
CA ASP A 277 15.72 -15.65 6.34
C ASP A 277 14.56 -15.02 5.57
N SER A 278 14.77 -13.85 5.00
CA SER A 278 13.86 -13.25 4.01
C SER A 278 14.48 -12.19 3.10
N LEU A 279 15.78 -12.24 2.86
CA LEU A 279 16.36 -11.57 1.69
C LEU A 279 17.01 -12.63 0.81
N ARG A 280 16.19 -13.33 -0.01
CA ARG A 280 16.71 -14.17 -1.07
C ARG A 280 17.42 -13.32 -2.11
N VAL A 281 18.72 -13.15 -1.93
CA VAL A 281 19.62 -12.75 -3.02
C VAL A 281 19.53 -13.87 -4.05
N LEU A 282 18.97 -13.59 -5.22
CA LEU A 282 18.95 -14.52 -6.33
C LEU A 282 20.39 -14.86 -6.68
N PRO A 283 20.75 -16.17 -6.88
CA PRO A 283 22.10 -16.57 -7.17
C PRO A 283 22.57 -15.90 -8.47
N ARG A 284 23.75 -15.28 -8.44
CA ARG A 284 24.44 -14.83 -9.65
C ARG A 284 25.09 -16.05 -10.30
N LEU A 285 24.86 -16.23 -11.61
CA LEU A 285 25.64 -17.18 -12.40
C LEU A 285 27.11 -16.74 -12.44
N GLN A 286 28.01 -17.67 -12.18
CA GLN A 286 29.45 -17.47 -12.42
C GLN A 286 29.78 -17.80 -13.89
N SER A 287 30.89 -17.28 -14.38
CA SER A 287 31.31 -17.52 -15.80
C SER A 287 31.44 -18.99 -16.15
N GLU A 288 31.82 -19.83 -15.18
CA GLU A 288 31.94 -21.28 -15.33
C GLU A 288 30.60 -22.00 -15.54
N ASP A 289 29.51 -21.46 -14.99
CA ASP A 289 28.15 -22.00 -15.16
C ASP A 289 27.60 -21.81 -16.58
N VAL A 290 28.12 -20.86 -17.33
CA VAL A 290 27.66 -20.54 -18.69
C VAL A 290 28.33 -21.42 -19.73
N GLU A 291 29.59 -21.84 -19.51
CA GLU A 291 30.32 -22.75 -20.42
C GLU A 291 29.74 -24.15 -20.38
N SER A 292 29.12 -24.56 -19.27
CA SER A 292 28.54 -25.90 -19.11
C SER A 292 27.07 -26.02 -19.51
N HIS A 293 26.34 -24.89 -19.69
CA HIS A 293 24.90 -24.88 -19.95
C HIS A 293 24.55 -23.99 -21.13
N HIS A 294 23.63 -24.46 -21.98
CA HIS A 294 23.05 -23.65 -23.04
C HIS A 294 22.06 -22.64 -22.41
N CYS A 295 22.46 -21.38 -22.31
CA CYS A 295 21.69 -20.31 -21.74
C CYS A 295 21.20 -19.32 -22.80
N ARG A 296 20.00 -18.76 -22.60
CA ARG A 296 19.48 -17.64 -23.40
C ARG A 296 18.97 -16.52 -22.52
N ILE A 297 19.18 -15.30 -22.96
CA ILE A 297 18.71 -14.09 -22.27
C ILE A 297 17.52 -13.48 -23.01
N HIS A 298 16.49 -13.13 -22.28
CA HIS A 298 15.33 -12.44 -22.85
C HIS A 298 15.68 -10.97 -23.15
N ARG A 299 15.47 -10.52 -24.39
CA ARG A 299 15.95 -9.23 -24.92
C ARG A 299 15.45 -8.01 -24.14
N LYS A 300 14.20 -8.03 -23.66
CA LYS A 300 13.59 -6.89 -22.96
C LYS A 300 13.79 -6.95 -21.45
N SER A 301 13.53 -8.10 -20.83
CA SER A 301 13.58 -8.23 -19.37
C SER A 301 14.96 -8.55 -18.81
N ARG A 302 15.93 -8.86 -19.66
CA ARG A 302 17.30 -9.26 -19.28
C ARG A 302 17.34 -10.49 -18.34
N VAL A 303 16.28 -11.29 -18.32
CA VAL A 303 16.22 -12.54 -17.54
C VAL A 303 16.93 -13.66 -18.31
N ILE A 304 17.84 -14.35 -17.63
CA ILE A 304 18.58 -15.51 -18.16
C ILE A 304 17.78 -16.77 -17.88
N HIS A 305 17.60 -17.61 -18.90
CA HIS A 305 16.95 -18.91 -18.82
C HIS A 305 17.93 -20.03 -19.27
N LEU A 306 17.88 -21.13 -18.51
CA LEU A 306 18.62 -22.35 -18.87
C LEU A 306 17.79 -23.17 -19.84
N LEU A 307 18.41 -23.65 -20.94
CA LEU A 307 17.75 -24.52 -21.89
C LEU A 307 17.64 -25.96 -21.34
N SER A 308 16.54 -26.61 -21.64
CA SER A 308 16.41 -28.05 -21.41
C SER A 308 17.17 -28.85 -22.48
N ALA A 309 17.35 -30.16 -22.26
CA ALA A 309 18.10 -31.01 -23.16
C ALA A 309 17.55 -31.06 -24.60
N ASP A 310 16.27 -30.81 -24.80
CA ASP A 310 15.61 -30.76 -26.11
C ASP A 310 15.86 -29.46 -26.87
N MET A 311 16.44 -28.43 -26.23
CA MET A 311 16.74 -27.12 -26.82
C MET A 311 15.48 -26.32 -27.26
N GLU A 312 14.29 -26.88 -27.14
CA GLU A 312 13.01 -26.23 -27.54
C GLU A 312 12.36 -25.43 -26.40
N ARG A 313 12.68 -25.82 -25.19
CA ARG A 313 12.15 -25.21 -23.98
C ARG A 313 13.27 -24.83 -23.02
N PHE A 314 12.91 -23.95 -22.06
CA PHE A 314 13.74 -23.67 -20.89
C PHE A 314 13.41 -24.67 -19.77
N GLN A 315 14.32 -24.88 -18.84
CA GLN A 315 14.09 -25.72 -17.65
C GLN A 315 12.90 -25.31 -16.83
N CYS A 316 12.48 -24.01 -16.87
CA CYS A 316 11.25 -23.51 -16.28
C CYS A 316 9.97 -23.82 -17.10
N GLY A 317 10.05 -24.63 -18.15
CA GLY A 317 8.93 -25.05 -19.00
C GLY A 317 8.50 -24.05 -20.08
N ARG A 318 9.03 -22.83 -20.11
CA ARG A 318 8.72 -21.83 -21.14
C ARG A 318 9.31 -22.22 -22.49
N ARG A 319 8.59 -21.91 -23.58
CA ARG A 319 9.13 -22.14 -24.95
C ARG A 319 10.17 -21.09 -25.32
N VAL A 320 11.18 -21.49 -26.03
CA VAL A 320 12.15 -20.60 -26.66
C VAL A 320 11.44 -19.79 -27.75
N SER A 321 11.69 -18.51 -27.84
CA SER A 321 11.08 -17.61 -28.81
C SER A 321 12.12 -16.65 -29.40
N SER A 322 11.77 -15.94 -30.47
CA SER A 322 12.59 -14.89 -31.08
C SER A 322 12.98 -13.74 -30.14
N ASN A 323 12.29 -13.62 -29.00
CA ASN A 323 12.62 -12.64 -27.97
C ASN A 323 13.81 -13.04 -27.08
N HIS A 324 14.35 -14.24 -27.26
CA HIS A 324 15.54 -14.73 -26.56
C HIS A 324 16.74 -14.75 -27.51
N LYS A 325 17.88 -14.33 -27.02
CA LYS A 325 19.17 -14.42 -27.69
C LYS A 325 20.12 -15.31 -26.90
N GLU A 326 21.14 -15.86 -27.56
CA GLU A 326 22.23 -16.57 -26.88
C GLU A 326 22.91 -15.62 -25.89
N LEU A 327 23.31 -16.17 -24.76
CA LEU A 327 23.99 -15.44 -23.70
C LEU A 327 25.46 -15.23 -24.09
N ALA A 328 25.89 -13.98 -24.10
CA ALA A 328 27.32 -13.66 -24.30
C ALA A 328 27.95 -13.36 -22.93
N VAL A 329 29.27 -13.52 -22.81
CA VAL A 329 30.01 -13.21 -21.57
C VAL A 329 29.77 -11.77 -21.11
N ALA A 330 29.60 -10.82 -22.03
CA ALA A 330 29.25 -9.46 -21.74
C ALA A 330 27.88 -9.30 -21.05
N ASP A 331 26.93 -10.20 -21.31
CA ASP A 331 25.60 -10.17 -20.70
C ASP A 331 25.62 -10.63 -19.22
N ILE A 332 26.58 -11.48 -18.84
CA ILE A 332 26.77 -11.99 -17.47
C ILE A 332 27.29 -10.88 -16.55
N ASN A 333 28.20 -10.06 -17.07
CA ASN A 333 28.80 -8.96 -16.33
C ASN A 333 27.87 -7.73 -16.22
N SER A 334 26.70 -7.78 -16.87
CA SER A 334 25.67 -6.76 -16.73
C SER A 334 25.01 -6.85 -15.35
N ALA A 335 25.12 -5.81 -14.55
CA ALA A 335 24.52 -5.73 -13.20
C ALA A 335 22.97 -5.92 -13.20
N GLU A 336 22.34 -5.86 -14.37
CA GLU A 336 20.88 -5.95 -14.55
C GLU A 336 20.41 -7.37 -14.97
N ALA A 337 21.31 -8.30 -15.28
CA ALA A 337 20.93 -9.64 -15.74
C ALA A 337 20.69 -10.58 -14.56
N VAL A 338 19.50 -11.15 -14.47
CA VAL A 338 19.05 -12.01 -13.36
C VAL A 338 18.68 -13.39 -13.90
N VAL A 339 19.03 -14.44 -13.18
CA VAL A 339 18.61 -15.81 -13.54
C VAL A 339 17.15 -16.03 -13.22
N CYS A 340 16.42 -16.72 -14.12
CA CYS A 340 15.05 -17.12 -13.85
C CYS A 340 14.99 -18.02 -12.60
N ALA A 341 14.16 -17.64 -11.62
CA ALA A 341 14.05 -18.35 -10.34
C ALA A 341 13.67 -19.84 -10.50
N ASP A 342 12.83 -20.16 -11.49
CA ASP A 342 12.40 -21.55 -11.73
C ASP A 342 13.49 -22.37 -12.44
N CYS A 343 14.27 -21.76 -13.34
CA CYS A 343 15.45 -22.42 -13.92
C CYS A 343 16.52 -22.68 -12.84
N SER A 344 16.72 -21.74 -11.92
CA SER A 344 17.67 -21.88 -10.81
C SER A 344 17.31 -23.02 -9.85
N LYS A 345 16.02 -23.29 -9.62
CA LYS A 345 15.55 -24.41 -8.78
C LYS A 345 15.80 -25.77 -9.47
N SER A 346 15.52 -25.87 -10.77
CA SER A 346 15.73 -27.11 -11.53
C SER A 346 17.18 -27.50 -11.55
N HIS A 347 18.10 -26.56 -11.58
CA HIS A 347 19.54 -26.82 -11.55
C HIS A 347 20.03 -27.44 -10.23
N LYS A 348 19.42 -27.06 -9.09
CA LYS A 348 19.79 -27.60 -7.77
C LYS A 348 19.25 -29.01 -7.49
N CYS A 349 18.27 -29.50 -8.27
CA CYS A 349 17.69 -30.83 -8.11
C CYS A 349 18.38 -31.91 -8.97
N GLY A 350 19.40 -31.55 -9.73
CA GLY A 350 20.11 -32.45 -10.67
C GLY A 350 21.54 -32.77 -10.26
N ILE A 351 21.92 -32.58 -8.97
CA ILE A 351 23.19 -33.01 -8.40
C ILE A 351 22.92 -34.02 -7.29
#